data_18841e4e1812c8307cbcddee9e7e9cc5
#
_entry.id   18841e4e1812c8307cbcddee9e7e9cc5
#
_cell.length_a   1.000
_cell.length_b   1.000
_cell.length_c   1.000
_cell.angle_alpha   90.00
_cell.angle_beta   90.00
_cell.angle_gamma   90.00
#
_symmetry.space_group_name_H-M   'P 1'
#
loop_
_entity.id
_entity.type
_entity.pdbx_description
1 polymer ?
#
loop_
_entity_poly.entity_id
_entity_poly.type
_entity_poly.pdbx_seq_one_letter_code
_entity_poly.pdbx_strand_id
1 'polypeptide(L)'
;MKKIITIALALIVSISMVFASSVFDDFKADLVANESKGFAESLEGYKPSNPQSMGMGGAGLAINDSLDSLFSNPSILGQGKVRFSIPSATVTVNHVYDLVKKGEDGKSALDKIQTAIKEGAADNISDLVPIVSSLIGTGKSKIASVEASVGMLANVFGLAMNVNDTVRSFDGTVFDDLKISAVMGLGFGIGNDDVRLNVGFTGKINVNAFSKRISVNDAMNFNEETINQLPFAIGYGIPFDAGVSLKFHSLKATATLTDINILGLGDYKYDMILVEDVTTKLNSIDAISGEATKIRENSVYQFTPKMKLNAGIAFDTESSTGIKLAFDVVDILSIPDALDAGYSTKGVLLGHTKSGAEFSLFNFLKVRGGLNSGYFTLGGSVNLGFITIDAAYFWEELGVVAGEKGLDGLSLRFNIGWDN
;
A
#
# COMPACT_ATOMS: atom_id res chain seq x y z
N MET A 1 -20.21 -14.76 -2.22
CA MET A 1 -19.21 -14.10 -1.35
C MET A 1 -18.11 -15.07 -0.87
N LYS A 2 -18.41 -16.19 -0.16
CA LYS A 2 -17.35 -17.14 0.26
C LYS A 2 -16.45 -17.60 -0.89
N LYS A 3 -17.00 -17.97 -2.07
CA LYS A 3 -16.20 -18.44 -3.22
C LYS A 3 -15.35 -17.32 -3.87
N ILE A 4 -15.78 -16.07 -3.87
CA ILE A 4 -15.00 -14.94 -4.41
C ILE A 4 -13.83 -14.61 -3.48
N ILE A 5 -14.05 -14.64 -2.18
CA ILE A 5 -13.00 -14.51 -1.16
C ILE A 5 -12.03 -15.70 -1.23
N THR A 6 -12.53 -16.91 -1.47
CA THR A 6 -11.71 -18.12 -1.65
C THR A 6 -10.87 -18.04 -2.94
N ILE A 7 -11.40 -17.48 -4.03
CA ILE A 7 -10.64 -17.29 -5.28
C ILE A 7 -9.61 -16.17 -5.13
N ALA A 8 -9.95 -15.07 -4.47
CA ALA A 8 -8.97 -14.02 -4.14
C ALA A 8 -7.88 -14.54 -3.18
N LEU A 9 -8.26 -15.31 -2.15
CA LEU A 9 -7.31 -16.01 -1.27
C LEU A 9 -6.54 -17.11 -1.99
N ALA A 10 -7.16 -17.87 -2.89
CA ALA A 10 -6.47 -18.88 -3.68
C ALA A 10 -5.50 -18.28 -4.70
N LEU A 11 -5.81 -17.11 -5.28
CA LEU A 11 -4.85 -16.33 -6.08
C LEU A 11 -3.69 -15.78 -5.23
N ILE A 12 -3.93 -15.49 -3.95
CA ILE A 12 -2.90 -15.00 -3.01
C ILE A 12 -2.04 -16.15 -2.48
N VAL A 13 -2.58 -17.35 -2.34
CA VAL A 13 -1.91 -18.52 -1.69
C VAL A 13 -1.23 -19.47 -2.69
N SER A 14 -1.47 -19.34 -3.99
CA SER A 14 -1.07 -20.36 -4.97
C SER A 14 0.09 -19.93 -5.86
N ILE A 15 1.24 -19.56 -5.31
CA ILE A 15 2.43 -19.29 -6.12
C ILE A 15 3.67 -19.93 -5.49
N SER A 16 4.17 -21.01 -6.10
CA SER A 16 5.53 -21.52 -5.85
C SER A 16 5.98 -22.61 -6.82
N MET A 17 7.15 -22.57 -7.37
CA MET A 17 8.25 -23.53 -7.53
C MET A 17 9.01 -23.69 -8.84
N VAL A 18 10.25 -23.99 -8.87
CA VAL A 18 11.28 -25.05 -9.06
C VAL A 18 12.57 -24.57 -9.74
N PHE A 19 13.77 -24.96 -9.15
CA PHE A 19 15.16 -25.04 -9.62
C PHE A 19 16.17 -24.08 -8.96
N ALA A 20 16.99 -24.63 -8.04
CA ALA A 20 17.62 -23.85 -6.98
C ALA A 20 18.78 -22.90 -7.34
N SER A 21 19.68 -23.13 -8.29
CA SER A 21 20.82 -22.22 -8.50
C SER A 21 20.66 -21.31 -9.72
N SER A 22 20.29 -21.86 -10.88
CA SER A 22 20.06 -21.07 -12.08
C SER A 22 18.83 -20.14 -11.96
N VAL A 23 17.86 -20.52 -11.15
CA VAL A 23 16.63 -19.75 -10.93
C VAL A 23 16.88 -18.50 -10.08
N PHE A 24 17.78 -18.56 -9.12
CA PHE A 24 18.20 -17.37 -8.35
C PHE A 24 19.00 -16.40 -9.21
N ASP A 25 19.88 -16.90 -10.07
CA ASP A 25 20.66 -16.04 -10.96
C ASP A 25 19.73 -15.35 -11.99
N ASP A 26 18.78 -16.09 -12.55
CA ASP A 26 17.75 -15.55 -13.46
C ASP A 26 16.87 -14.52 -12.76
N PHE A 27 16.44 -14.79 -11.52
CA PHE A 27 15.63 -13.86 -10.75
C PHE A 27 16.41 -12.59 -10.38
N LYS A 28 17.67 -12.74 -9.98
CA LYS A 28 18.55 -11.59 -9.69
C LYS A 28 18.76 -10.73 -10.96
N ALA A 29 18.99 -11.35 -12.10
CA ALA A 29 19.11 -10.66 -13.38
C ALA A 29 17.81 -9.91 -13.74
N ASP A 30 16.65 -10.53 -13.54
CA ASP A 30 15.34 -9.93 -13.74
C ASP A 30 15.09 -8.75 -12.78
N LEU A 31 15.47 -8.90 -11.50
CA LEU A 31 15.37 -7.84 -10.50
C LEU A 31 16.19 -6.62 -10.88
N VAL A 32 17.46 -6.79 -11.22
CA VAL A 32 18.36 -5.70 -11.63
C VAL A 32 17.85 -5.02 -12.91
N ALA A 33 17.37 -5.79 -13.88
CA ALA A 33 16.87 -5.25 -15.16
C ALA A 33 15.56 -4.46 -15.01
N ASN A 34 14.72 -4.80 -14.01
CA ASN A 34 13.36 -4.29 -13.86
C ASN A 34 13.10 -3.58 -12.53
N GLU A 35 14.13 -3.27 -11.72
CA GLU A 35 13.96 -2.59 -10.43
C GLU A 35 13.19 -1.28 -10.53
N SER A 36 13.48 -0.48 -11.56
CA SER A 36 12.83 0.82 -11.77
C SER A 36 11.45 0.71 -12.43
N LYS A 37 11.06 -0.45 -12.94
CA LYS A 37 9.81 -0.64 -13.68
C LYS A 37 8.89 -1.66 -13.04
N GLY A 38 9.33 -2.92 -12.92
CA GLY A 38 8.52 -4.02 -12.41
C GLY A 38 8.50 -4.11 -10.89
N PHE A 39 9.66 -3.98 -10.26
CA PHE A 39 9.84 -4.21 -8.82
C PHE A 39 9.98 -2.93 -7.98
N ALA A 40 9.95 -1.74 -8.58
CA ALA A 40 10.18 -0.48 -7.86
C ALA A 40 9.35 -0.33 -6.58
N GLU A 41 8.05 -0.63 -6.66
CA GLU A 41 7.16 -0.53 -5.50
C GLU A 41 7.35 -1.66 -4.47
N SER A 42 7.84 -2.84 -4.90
CA SER A 42 8.14 -3.96 -4.02
C SER A 42 9.42 -3.72 -3.23
N LEU A 43 10.37 -2.97 -3.80
CA LEU A 43 11.61 -2.57 -3.13
C LEU A 43 11.39 -1.48 -2.06
N GLU A 44 10.37 -0.62 -2.23
CA GLU A 44 10.03 0.41 -1.25
C GLU A 44 9.30 -0.19 -0.04
N GLY A 45 9.37 0.51 1.09
CA GLY A 45 8.64 0.15 2.31
C GLY A 45 7.13 0.25 2.17
N TYR A 46 6.45 -0.18 3.21
CA TYR A 46 4.99 -0.17 3.30
C TYR A 46 4.41 1.25 3.18
N LYS A 47 3.32 1.36 2.42
CA LYS A 47 2.45 2.55 2.35
C LYS A 47 1.03 2.13 2.71
N PRO A 48 0.34 2.82 3.64
CA PRO A 48 -1.01 2.46 4.06
C PRO A 48 -2.02 2.45 2.91
N SER A 49 -2.80 1.38 2.80
CA SER A 49 -3.99 1.31 1.95
C SER A 49 -5.21 1.81 2.73
N ASN A 50 -5.35 3.12 2.86
CA ASN A 50 -6.41 3.73 3.65
C ASN A 50 -7.59 4.19 2.78
N PRO A 51 -8.77 3.50 2.80
CA PRO A 51 -9.92 3.90 2.01
C PRO A 51 -10.44 5.31 2.31
N GLN A 52 -10.21 5.82 3.53
CA GLN A 52 -10.58 7.21 3.88
C GLN A 52 -9.77 8.20 3.04
N SER A 53 -8.46 8.03 3.02
CA SER A 53 -7.56 8.84 2.19
C SER A 53 -7.80 8.60 0.70
N MET A 54 -7.99 7.33 0.27
CA MET A 54 -8.27 6.99 -1.13
C MET A 54 -9.53 7.70 -1.64
N GLY A 55 -10.62 7.71 -0.84
CA GLY A 55 -11.86 8.41 -1.17
C GLY A 55 -11.71 9.93 -1.25
N MET A 56 -10.68 10.49 -0.59
CA MET A 56 -10.28 11.91 -0.65
C MET A 56 -9.17 12.18 -1.67
N GLY A 57 -9.03 11.37 -2.71
CA GLY A 57 -7.98 11.54 -3.72
C GLY A 57 -6.57 11.25 -3.22
N GLY A 58 -6.43 10.49 -2.14
CA GLY A 58 -5.15 10.26 -1.47
C GLY A 58 -4.67 11.43 -0.61
N ALA A 59 -5.45 12.52 -0.51
CA ALA A 59 -5.16 13.63 0.38
C ALA A 59 -5.52 13.30 1.83
N GLY A 60 -4.91 14.00 2.78
CA GLY A 60 -5.20 13.87 4.20
C GLY A 60 -3.98 13.90 5.10
N LEU A 61 -2.80 14.25 4.56
CA LEU A 61 -1.56 14.34 5.33
C LEU A 61 -1.69 15.28 6.55
N ALA A 62 -2.38 16.42 6.39
CA ALA A 62 -2.60 17.37 7.46
C ALA A 62 -3.83 17.05 8.36
N ILE A 63 -4.67 16.08 7.97
CA ILE A 63 -5.86 15.71 8.76
C ILE A 63 -5.46 14.84 9.96
N ASN A 64 -4.57 13.87 9.78
CA ASN A 64 -4.01 13.02 10.85
C ASN A 64 -5.07 12.38 11.77
N ASP A 65 -6.09 11.76 11.22
CA ASP A 65 -7.19 11.22 12.02
C ASP A 65 -7.26 9.68 12.05
N SER A 66 -6.18 9.00 11.68
CA SER A 66 -6.07 7.53 11.76
C SER A 66 -4.71 7.07 12.27
N LEU A 67 -4.63 5.84 12.79
CA LEU A 67 -3.37 5.19 13.20
C LEU A 67 -2.41 4.96 12.02
N ASP A 68 -2.93 4.85 10.79
CA ASP A 68 -2.11 4.73 9.59
C ASP A 68 -1.18 5.94 9.38
N SER A 69 -1.55 7.09 9.96
CA SER A 69 -0.71 8.28 9.92
C SER A 69 0.65 8.07 10.59
N LEU A 70 0.81 7.09 11.50
CA LEU A 70 2.12 6.74 12.07
C LEU A 70 3.13 6.32 11.00
N PHE A 71 2.67 5.73 9.89
CA PHE A 71 3.53 5.28 8.80
C PHE A 71 3.86 6.38 7.79
N SER A 72 3.18 7.55 7.85
CA SER A 72 3.33 8.62 6.84
C SER A 72 3.54 10.01 7.43
N ASN A 73 3.06 10.27 8.64
CA ASN A 73 3.14 11.57 9.30
C ASN A 73 3.34 11.45 10.82
N PRO A 74 4.58 11.38 11.29
CA PRO A 74 4.89 11.24 12.71
C PRO A 74 4.36 12.38 13.61
N SER A 75 4.00 13.55 13.07
CA SER A 75 3.49 14.67 13.87
C SER A 75 2.17 14.35 14.59
N ILE A 76 1.48 13.26 14.20
CA ILE A 76 0.30 12.76 14.94
C ILE A 76 0.62 12.48 16.42
N LEU A 77 1.85 12.07 16.72
CA LEU A 77 2.34 11.80 18.08
C LEU A 77 2.33 13.03 18.98
N GLY A 78 2.43 14.24 18.39
CA GLY A 78 2.36 15.49 19.14
C GLY A 78 0.95 15.93 19.52
N GLN A 79 -0.09 15.26 19.00
CA GLN A 79 -1.49 15.66 19.28
C GLN A 79 -1.93 15.37 20.72
N GLY A 80 -1.25 14.46 21.43
CA GLY A 80 -1.58 14.09 22.79
C GLY A 80 -2.87 13.24 22.91
N LYS A 81 -3.27 12.61 21.81
CA LYS A 81 -4.48 11.75 21.77
C LYS A 81 -4.15 10.30 22.14
N VAL A 82 -5.17 9.59 22.62
CA VAL A 82 -5.13 8.15 22.79
C VAL A 82 -5.99 7.51 21.72
N ARG A 83 -5.42 6.61 20.95
CA ARG A 83 -6.10 5.86 19.91
C ARG A 83 -5.67 4.42 19.95
N PHE A 84 -6.56 3.55 19.55
CA PHE A 84 -6.34 2.13 19.59
C PHE A 84 -7.12 1.45 18.47
N SER A 85 -6.47 0.56 17.74
CA SER A 85 -7.09 -0.25 16.69
C SER A 85 -6.64 -1.70 16.83
N ILE A 86 -7.59 -2.63 16.92
CA ILE A 86 -7.35 -4.08 16.90
C ILE A 86 -8.51 -4.78 16.19
N PRO A 87 -8.24 -5.59 15.22
CA PRO A 87 -7.43 -5.31 14.04
C PRO A 87 -8.19 -4.44 13.04
N SER A 88 -7.54 -3.72 12.17
CA SER A 88 -8.16 -3.31 10.92
C SER A 88 -7.81 -4.30 9.81
N ALA A 89 -8.76 -4.58 8.94
CA ALA A 89 -8.55 -5.40 7.75
C ALA A 89 -9.03 -4.64 6.52
N THR A 90 -8.21 -4.57 5.50
CA THR A 90 -8.53 -3.89 4.24
C THR A 90 -8.37 -4.88 3.09
N VAL A 91 -9.34 -4.90 2.18
CA VAL A 91 -9.27 -5.64 0.92
C VAL A 91 -9.42 -4.63 -0.21
N THR A 92 -8.51 -4.70 -1.16
CA THR A 92 -8.55 -3.85 -2.36
C THR A 92 -8.55 -4.73 -3.60
N VAL A 93 -9.42 -4.42 -4.55
CA VAL A 93 -9.46 -5.05 -5.87
C VAL A 93 -9.27 -3.95 -6.90
N ASN A 94 -8.35 -4.14 -7.82
CA ASN A 94 -8.07 -3.20 -8.90
C ASN A 94 -8.71 -3.65 -10.22
N HIS A 95 -8.63 -2.82 -11.27
CA HIS A 95 -9.25 -3.05 -12.57
C HIS A 95 -10.77 -3.22 -12.49
N VAL A 96 -11.43 -2.55 -11.56
CA VAL A 96 -12.88 -2.68 -11.34
C VAL A 96 -13.65 -2.22 -12.56
N TYR A 97 -13.21 -1.14 -13.21
CA TYR A 97 -13.81 -0.67 -14.45
C TYR A 97 -13.75 -1.73 -15.57
N ASP A 98 -12.58 -2.34 -15.76
CA ASP A 98 -12.38 -3.38 -16.77
C ASP A 98 -13.17 -4.65 -16.44
N LEU A 99 -13.30 -4.98 -15.14
CA LEU A 99 -14.11 -6.10 -14.68
C LEU A 99 -15.60 -5.95 -15.03
N VAL A 100 -16.15 -4.73 -14.96
CA VAL A 100 -17.59 -4.46 -15.19
C VAL A 100 -17.91 -3.95 -16.59
N LYS A 101 -16.93 -3.44 -17.33
CA LYS A 101 -17.09 -2.96 -18.69
C LYS A 101 -17.49 -4.11 -19.61
N LYS A 102 -18.55 -3.89 -20.38
CA LYS A 102 -19.02 -4.88 -21.37
C LYS A 102 -18.14 -4.85 -22.61
N GLY A 103 -17.71 -6.05 -23.03
CA GLY A 103 -17.02 -6.25 -24.30
C GLY A 103 -17.96 -6.19 -25.51
N GLU A 104 -17.44 -6.48 -26.70
CA GLU A 104 -18.21 -6.51 -27.96
C GLU A 104 -19.31 -7.59 -27.94
N ASP A 105 -19.10 -8.66 -27.17
CA ASP A 105 -20.07 -9.74 -26.94
C ASP A 105 -21.19 -9.37 -25.94
N GLY A 106 -21.21 -8.14 -25.44
CA GLY A 106 -22.17 -7.64 -24.46
C GLY A 106 -22.00 -8.17 -23.03
N LYS A 107 -20.96 -8.99 -22.78
CA LYS A 107 -20.64 -9.53 -21.46
C LYS A 107 -19.43 -8.82 -20.86
N SER A 108 -19.45 -8.61 -19.55
CA SER A 108 -18.27 -8.13 -18.81
C SER A 108 -17.34 -9.28 -18.44
N ALA A 109 -16.09 -8.96 -18.06
CA ALA A 109 -15.18 -9.94 -17.50
C ALA A 109 -15.78 -10.62 -16.25
N LEU A 110 -16.47 -9.86 -15.42
CA LEU A 110 -17.17 -10.38 -14.24
C LEU A 110 -18.29 -11.37 -14.62
N ASP A 111 -19.08 -11.09 -15.68
CA ASP A 111 -20.11 -12.01 -16.15
C ASP A 111 -19.49 -13.32 -16.64
N LYS A 112 -18.35 -13.26 -17.34
CA LYS A 112 -17.60 -14.43 -17.81
C LYS A 112 -17.07 -15.27 -16.67
N ILE A 113 -16.48 -14.63 -15.66
CA ILE A 113 -15.98 -15.30 -14.43
C ILE A 113 -17.16 -15.98 -13.70
N GLN A 114 -18.27 -15.28 -13.51
CA GLN A 114 -19.45 -15.86 -12.85
C GLN A 114 -20.02 -17.04 -13.62
N THR A 115 -20.04 -16.97 -14.95
CA THR A 115 -20.52 -18.06 -15.82
C THR A 115 -19.58 -19.26 -15.69
N ALA A 116 -18.28 -19.05 -15.81
CA ALA A 116 -17.28 -20.10 -15.64
C ALA A 116 -17.40 -20.81 -14.28
N ILE A 117 -17.56 -20.04 -13.19
CA ILE A 117 -17.78 -20.63 -11.85
C ILE A 117 -19.07 -21.44 -11.75
N LYS A 118 -20.17 -20.99 -12.38
CA LYS A 118 -21.46 -21.71 -12.36
C LYS A 118 -21.44 -23.00 -13.19
N GLU A 119 -20.70 -23.00 -14.27
CA GLU A 119 -20.58 -24.17 -15.20
C GLU A 119 -19.59 -25.21 -14.68
N GLY A 120 -19.03 -25.04 -13.48
CA GLY A 120 -18.11 -26.00 -12.87
C GLY A 120 -16.66 -25.86 -13.34
N ALA A 121 -16.35 -24.76 -14.05
CA ALA A 121 -14.98 -24.41 -14.45
C ALA A 121 -14.06 -24.09 -13.25
N ALA A 122 -14.57 -24.20 -12.01
CA ALA A 122 -13.72 -24.29 -10.81
C ALA A 122 -12.78 -25.53 -10.86
N ASP A 123 -13.13 -26.55 -11.68
CA ASP A 123 -12.28 -27.70 -11.96
C ASP A 123 -11.35 -27.46 -13.18
N ASN A 124 -11.55 -26.37 -13.94
CA ASN A 124 -10.74 -25.98 -15.09
C ASN A 124 -10.35 -24.48 -14.99
N ILE A 125 -9.44 -24.20 -14.09
CA ILE A 125 -8.91 -22.82 -13.84
C ILE A 125 -8.34 -22.21 -15.13
N SER A 126 -7.87 -23.04 -16.08
CA SER A 126 -7.36 -22.60 -17.38
C SER A 126 -8.36 -21.76 -18.20
N ASP A 127 -9.67 -21.92 -18.01
CA ASP A 127 -10.69 -21.12 -18.71
C ASP A 127 -10.76 -19.67 -18.22
N LEU A 128 -10.20 -19.38 -17.04
CA LEU A 128 -10.07 -18.04 -16.49
C LEU A 128 -8.79 -17.30 -16.96
N VAL A 129 -7.79 -18.04 -17.47
CA VAL A 129 -6.51 -17.46 -17.92
C VAL A 129 -6.70 -16.32 -18.93
N PRO A 130 -7.51 -16.45 -20.01
CA PRO A 130 -7.67 -15.35 -20.98
C PRO A 130 -8.32 -14.13 -20.36
N ILE A 131 -9.24 -14.31 -19.39
CA ILE A 131 -9.94 -13.20 -18.72
C ILE A 131 -8.96 -12.47 -17.82
N VAL A 132 -8.22 -13.18 -16.97
CA VAL A 132 -7.21 -12.59 -16.08
C VAL A 132 -6.09 -11.93 -16.89
N SER A 133 -5.60 -12.57 -17.94
CA SER A 133 -4.57 -12.00 -18.83
C SER A 133 -5.03 -10.70 -19.50
N SER A 134 -6.32 -10.60 -19.84
CA SER A 134 -6.88 -9.36 -20.43
C SER A 134 -6.94 -8.20 -19.43
N LEU A 135 -7.01 -8.47 -18.13
CA LEU A 135 -7.02 -7.46 -17.06
C LEU A 135 -5.60 -6.97 -16.71
N ILE A 136 -4.61 -7.86 -16.83
CA ILE A 136 -3.23 -7.57 -16.42
C ILE A 136 -2.55 -6.54 -17.34
N GLY A 137 -2.86 -6.57 -18.64
CA GLY A 137 -2.33 -5.60 -19.61
C GLY A 137 -0.81 -5.59 -19.71
N THR A 138 -0.26 -4.46 -20.18
CA THR A 138 1.18 -4.19 -20.29
C THR A 138 1.66 -3.23 -19.21
N GLY A 139 2.96 -3.32 -18.86
CA GLY A 139 3.59 -2.53 -17.80
C GLY A 139 3.16 -2.95 -16.40
N LYS A 140 3.58 -2.18 -15.40
CA LYS A 140 3.29 -2.46 -13.98
C LYS A 140 1.81 -2.27 -13.66
N SER A 141 1.24 -3.15 -12.82
CA SER A 141 -0.11 -3.03 -12.29
C SER A 141 -0.26 -3.75 -10.95
N LYS A 142 -1.42 -3.59 -10.32
CA LYS A 142 -1.85 -4.31 -9.12
C LYS A 142 -3.15 -5.03 -9.45
N ILE A 143 -3.33 -6.25 -8.95
CA ILE A 143 -4.55 -7.02 -9.16
C ILE A 143 -5.44 -6.91 -7.93
N ALA A 144 -4.91 -7.28 -6.78
CA ALA A 144 -5.62 -7.23 -5.50
C ALA A 144 -4.62 -7.10 -4.35
N SER A 145 -5.08 -6.59 -3.21
CA SER A 145 -4.31 -6.63 -1.98
C SER A 145 -5.19 -6.91 -0.77
N VAL A 146 -4.57 -7.52 0.24
CA VAL A 146 -5.14 -7.71 1.57
C VAL A 146 -4.18 -7.10 2.57
N GLU A 147 -4.72 -6.33 3.50
CA GLU A 147 -3.94 -5.65 4.51
C GLU A 147 -4.57 -5.87 5.88
N ALA A 148 -3.74 -6.11 6.88
CA ALA A 148 -4.15 -6.13 8.28
C ALA A 148 -3.22 -5.22 9.09
N SER A 149 -3.80 -4.43 9.99
CA SER A 149 -3.02 -3.56 10.87
C SER A 149 -3.54 -3.56 12.29
N VAL A 150 -2.64 -3.30 13.21
CA VAL A 150 -2.91 -3.12 14.65
C VAL A 150 -2.02 -1.99 15.15
N GLY A 151 -2.54 -1.19 16.09
CA GLY A 151 -1.71 -0.12 16.63
C GLY A 151 -2.35 0.63 17.78
N MET A 152 -1.51 1.45 18.41
CA MET A 152 -1.92 2.34 19.48
C MET A 152 -1.15 3.66 19.45
N LEU A 153 -1.83 4.71 19.83
CA LEU A 153 -1.26 5.99 20.24
C LEU A 153 -1.54 6.20 21.72
N ALA A 154 -0.54 6.57 22.48
CA ALA A 154 -0.66 6.86 23.90
C ALA A 154 0.07 8.20 24.19
N ASN A 155 -0.66 9.30 24.06
CA ASN A 155 -0.15 10.66 24.20
C ASN A 155 1.03 10.97 23.25
N VAL A 156 2.26 10.84 23.75
CA VAL A 156 3.48 11.17 23.01
C VAL A 156 4.15 9.96 22.33
N PHE A 157 3.62 8.76 22.57
CA PHE A 157 4.16 7.50 22.08
C PHE A 157 3.20 6.84 21.11
N GLY A 158 3.73 6.20 20.08
CA GLY A 158 2.95 5.40 19.14
C GLY A 158 3.66 4.14 18.72
N LEU A 159 2.88 3.07 18.57
CA LEU A 159 3.32 1.78 18.06
C LEU A 159 2.25 1.25 17.10
N ALA A 160 2.66 0.78 15.93
CA ALA A 160 1.76 0.07 15.03
C ALA A 160 2.51 -1.00 14.24
N MET A 161 1.78 -2.00 13.79
CA MET A 161 2.25 -3.04 12.89
C MET A 161 1.25 -3.23 11.77
N ASN A 162 1.77 -3.45 10.58
CA ASN A 162 0.98 -3.73 9.39
C ASN A 162 1.56 -4.92 8.64
N VAL A 163 0.67 -5.72 8.06
CA VAL A 163 0.99 -6.77 7.09
C VAL A 163 0.14 -6.47 5.85
N ASN A 164 0.80 -6.29 4.72
CA ASN A 164 0.16 -6.04 3.43
C ASN A 164 0.68 -7.05 2.42
N ASP A 165 -0.23 -7.72 1.76
CA ASP A 165 0.04 -8.67 0.70
C ASP A 165 -0.64 -8.21 -0.58
N THR A 166 0.11 -8.10 -1.68
CA THR A 166 -0.37 -7.55 -2.94
C THR A 166 0.04 -8.42 -4.11
N VAL A 167 -0.93 -8.93 -4.84
CA VAL A 167 -0.67 -9.56 -6.14
C VAL A 167 -0.47 -8.46 -7.18
N ARG A 168 0.72 -8.43 -7.75
CA ARG A 168 1.12 -7.45 -8.78
C ARG A 168 1.26 -8.10 -10.14
N SER A 169 1.26 -7.27 -11.16
CA SER A 169 1.57 -7.70 -12.52
C SER A 169 2.56 -6.76 -13.20
N PHE A 170 3.31 -7.32 -14.15
CA PHE A 170 4.21 -6.59 -15.01
C PHE A 170 4.36 -7.32 -16.36
N ASP A 171 4.02 -6.64 -17.46
CA ASP A 171 4.17 -7.15 -18.83
C ASP A 171 3.62 -8.58 -19.04
N GLY A 172 2.40 -8.83 -18.57
CA GLY A 172 1.70 -10.12 -18.72
C GLY A 172 2.16 -11.22 -17.77
N THR A 173 3.04 -10.89 -16.82
CA THR A 173 3.45 -11.78 -15.71
C THR A 173 2.83 -11.31 -14.40
N VAL A 174 2.76 -12.20 -13.42
CA VAL A 174 2.30 -11.90 -12.06
C VAL A 174 3.34 -12.27 -11.03
N PHE A 175 3.31 -11.62 -9.90
CA PHE A 175 4.16 -11.92 -8.74
C PHE A 175 3.49 -11.43 -7.45
N ASP A 176 3.91 -12.02 -6.35
CA ASP A 176 3.44 -11.71 -5.01
C ASP A 176 4.37 -10.70 -4.34
N ASP A 177 3.82 -9.76 -3.57
CA ASP A 177 4.54 -8.67 -2.89
C ASP A 177 4.01 -8.52 -1.46
N LEU A 178 4.66 -9.22 -0.53
CA LEU A 178 4.37 -9.18 0.90
C LEU A 178 5.23 -8.12 1.59
N LYS A 179 4.58 -7.25 2.36
CA LYS A 179 5.23 -6.23 3.18
C LYS A 179 4.79 -6.35 4.63
N ILE A 180 5.73 -6.39 5.53
CA ILE A 180 5.50 -6.33 6.98
C ILE A 180 6.20 -5.08 7.48
N SER A 181 5.47 -4.20 8.16
CA SER A 181 6.04 -2.98 8.72
C SER A 181 5.66 -2.84 10.19
N ALA A 182 6.64 -2.63 11.02
CA ALA A 182 6.45 -2.22 12.41
C ALA A 182 6.99 -0.80 12.57
N VAL A 183 6.19 0.08 13.14
CA VAL A 183 6.55 1.49 13.38
C VAL A 183 6.46 1.79 14.87
N MET A 184 7.45 2.49 15.37
CA MET A 184 7.48 3.02 16.73
C MET A 184 7.95 4.48 16.69
N GLY A 185 7.34 5.34 17.50
CA GLY A 185 7.72 6.73 17.51
C GLY A 185 7.38 7.49 18.77
N LEU A 186 7.96 8.69 18.81
CA LEU A 186 7.78 9.66 19.86
C LEU A 186 7.47 11.04 19.24
N GLY A 187 6.64 11.81 19.93
CA GLY A 187 6.35 13.18 19.52
C GLY A 187 5.96 14.06 20.69
N PHE A 188 5.89 15.32 20.44
CA PHE A 188 5.45 16.31 21.41
C PHE A 188 4.69 17.44 20.70
N GLY A 189 3.76 18.04 21.44
CA GLY A 189 3.00 19.21 20.98
C GLY A 189 3.09 20.37 21.94
N ILE A 190 3.16 21.57 21.41
CA ILE A 190 3.21 22.82 22.16
C ILE A 190 2.04 23.68 21.71
N GLY A 191 1.28 24.22 22.65
CA GLY A 191 0.13 25.07 22.37
C GLY A 191 -1.15 24.56 23.02
N ASN A 192 -2.28 25.02 22.51
CA ASN A 192 -3.62 24.66 22.95
C ASN A 192 -4.45 24.09 21.78
N ASP A 193 -5.75 23.92 21.98
CA ASP A 193 -6.64 23.34 20.95
C ASP A 193 -6.81 24.25 19.73
N ASP A 194 -6.63 25.56 19.88
CA ASP A 194 -6.75 26.54 18.79
C ASP A 194 -5.45 26.71 18.01
N VAL A 195 -4.31 26.78 18.73
CA VAL A 195 -3.00 26.96 18.11
C VAL A 195 -2.03 25.93 18.68
N ARG A 196 -1.60 24.99 17.85
CA ARG A 196 -0.74 23.91 18.31
C ARG A 196 0.31 23.55 17.25
N LEU A 197 1.55 23.48 17.70
CA LEU A 197 2.65 22.91 16.95
C LEU A 197 2.91 21.49 17.44
N ASN A 198 2.91 20.53 16.51
CA ASN A 198 3.25 19.14 16.80
C ASN A 198 4.50 18.74 16.02
N VAL A 199 5.37 17.99 16.68
CA VAL A 199 6.57 17.42 16.07
C VAL A 199 6.62 15.95 16.46
N GLY A 200 7.02 15.09 15.51
CA GLY A 200 7.15 13.67 15.77
C GLY A 200 8.24 13.02 14.93
N PHE A 201 8.74 11.91 15.45
CA PHE A 201 9.75 11.06 14.83
C PHE A 201 9.33 9.61 14.97
N THR A 202 9.52 8.83 13.91
CA THR A 202 9.30 7.38 13.92
C THR A 202 10.50 6.65 13.33
N GLY A 203 10.76 5.46 13.86
CA GLY A 203 11.59 4.45 13.22
C GLY A 203 10.69 3.31 12.76
N LYS A 204 10.99 2.76 11.60
CA LYS A 204 10.23 1.66 10.99
C LYS A 204 11.14 0.47 10.77
N ILE A 205 10.65 -0.73 11.05
CA ILE A 205 11.27 -1.97 10.57
C ILE A 205 10.37 -2.46 9.45
N ASN A 206 10.87 -2.37 8.23
CA ASN A 206 10.16 -2.84 7.05
C ASN A 206 10.81 -4.12 6.54
N VAL A 207 10.03 -5.19 6.41
CA VAL A 207 10.41 -6.45 5.76
C VAL A 207 9.61 -6.53 4.47
N ASN A 208 10.30 -6.67 3.35
CA ASN A 208 9.70 -6.87 2.04
C ASN A 208 10.08 -8.26 1.54
N ALA A 209 9.09 -9.01 1.06
CA ALA A 209 9.31 -10.29 0.42
C ALA A 209 8.47 -10.35 -0.86
N PHE A 210 9.08 -10.53 -2.02
CA PHE A 210 8.36 -10.62 -3.28
C PHE A 210 8.89 -11.77 -4.14
N SER A 211 7.96 -12.42 -4.84
CA SER A 211 8.27 -13.60 -5.63
C SER A 211 8.90 -13.25 -6.98
N LYS A 212 9.59 -14.22 -7.58
CA LYS A 212 9.91 -14.19 -9.01
C LYS A 212 8.63 -14.02 -9.82
N ARG A 213 8.71 -13.29 -10.92
CA ARG A 213 7.61 -13.12 -11.86
C ARG A 213 7.36 -14.41 -12.64
N ILE A 214 6.10 -14.74 -12.83
CA ILE A 214 5.64 -15.96 -13.52
C ILE A 214 4.54 -15.61 -14.51
N SER A 215 4.36 -16.42 -15.54
CA SER A 215 3.24 -16.25 -16.46
C SER A 215 1.91 -16.49 -15.74
N VAL A 216 0.84 -15.84 -16.22
CA VAL A 216 -0.52 -16.09 -15.68
C VAL A 216 -0.91 -17.56 -15.82
N ASN A 217 -0.52 -18.19 -16.92
CA ASN A 217 -0.81 -19.60 -17.15
C ASN A 217 -0.12 -20.50 -16.12
N ASP A 218 1.16 -20.23 -15.81
CA ASP A 218 1.88 -20.96 -14.77
C ASP A 218 1.25 -20.73 -13.40
N ALA A 219 0.94 -19.45 -13.06
CA ALA A 219 0.29 -19.09 -11.81
C ALA A 219 -1.02 -19.83 -11.58
N MET A 220 -1.81 -20.06 -12.61
CA MET A 220 -3.11 -20.75 -12.52
C MET A 220 -3.00 -22.28 -12.50
N ASN A 221 -1.85 -22.84 -12.85
CA ASN A 221 -1.61 -24.29 -12.86
C ASN A 221 -0.74 -24.79 -11.70
N PHE A 222 -0.57 -23.98 -10.66
CA PHE A 222 0.26 -24.34 -9.52
C PHE A 222 -0.33 -25.46 -8.66
N ASN A 223 0.58 -26.30 -8.15
CA ASN A 223 0.31 -27.28 -7.12
C ASN A 223 1.21 -27.02 -5.89
N GLU A 224 0.99 -27.72 -4.77
CA GLU A 224 1.70 -27.54 -3.52
C GLU A 224 3.22 -27.78 -3.65
N GLU A 225 3.63 -28.69 -4.52
CA GLU A 225 5.04 -28.96 -4.82
C GLU A 225 5.67 -27.82 -5.60
N THR A 226 4.99 -27.20 -6.57
CA THR A 226 5.38 -26.00 -7.25
C THR A 226 5.39 -24.77 -6.30
N ILE A 227 4.64 -24.71 -5.21
CA ILE A 227 4.64 -23.68 -4.18
C ILE A 227 5.97 -23.63 -3.38
N ASN A 228 6.51 -24.65 -2.84
CA ASN A 228 7.64 -24.68 -1.94
C ASN A 228 9.00 -24.33 -2.58
N GLN A 229 9.17 -24.26 -3.90
CA GLN A 229 10.42 -23.92 -4.61
C GLN A 229 10.37 -22.60 -5.39
N LEU A 230 9.31 -21.72 -5.22
CA LEU A 230 9.35 -20.37 -5.80
C LEU A 230 10.43 -19.55 -5.11
N PRO A 231 11.32 -18.94 -5.84
CA PRO A 231 12.28 -18.02 -5.26
C PRO A 231 11.59 -16.71 -4.88
N PHE A 232 11.88 -16.28 -3.65
CA PHE A 232 11.53 -14.96 -3.14
C PHE A 232 12.80 -14.15 -2.91
N ALA A 233 12.73 -12.86 -3.22
CA ALA A 233 13.65 -11.88 -2.69
C ALA A 233 13.08 -11.39 -1.35
N ILE A 234 13.81 -11.64 -0.26
CA ILE A 234 13.45 -11.14 1.07
C ILE A 234 14.50 -10.15 1.55
N GLY A 235 14.06 -8.99 2.00
CA GLY A 235 14.95 -7.95 2.50
C GLY A 235 14.31 -7.11 3.58
N TYR A 236 15.13 -6.42 4.36
CA TYR A 236 14.65 -5.48 5.34
C TYR A 236 15.51 -4.23 5.44
N GLY A 237 14.88 -3.13 5.85
CA GLY A 237 15.52 -1.86 6.14
C GLY A 237 14.87 -1.19 7.35
N ILE A 238 15.60 -0.26 7.95
CA ILE A 238 15.14 0.51 9.11
C ILE A 238 15.18 2.01 8.75
N PRO A 239 14.25 2.51 7.92
CA PRO A 239 14.14 3.93 7.64
C PRO A 239 13.51 4.68 8.82
N PHE A 240 13.78 5.99 8.86
CA PHE A 240 13.22 6.91 9.84
C PHE A 240 12.35 7.95 9.15
N ASP A 241 11.36 8.45 9.87
CA ASP A 241 10.54 9.57 9.41
C ASP A 241 10.50 10.68 10.46
N ALA A 242 10.33 11.91 9.97
CA ALA A 242 10.10 13.09 10.78
C ALA A 242 8.88 13.85 10.25
N GLY A 243 8.11 14.44 11.15
CA GLY A 243 6.93 15.21 10.79
C GLY A 243 6.74 16.43 11.68
N VAL A 244 6.27 17.51 11.08
CA VAL A 244 5.85 18.71 11.78
C VAL A 244 4.47 19.11 11.29
N SER A 245 3.58 19.49 12.21
CA SER A 245 2.28 20.06 11.85
C SER A 245 1.96 21.27 12.72
N LEU A 246 1.32 22.24 12.10
CA LEU A 246 0.82 23.46 12.74
C LEU A 246 -0.70 23.47 12.58
N LYS A 247 -1.41 23.56 13.69
CA LYS A 247 -2.84 23.85 13.75
C LYS A 247 -3.03 25.31 14.10
N PHE A 248 -3.91 25.97 13.37
CA PHE A 248 -4.40 27.31 13.67
C PHE A 248 -5.91 27.35 13.47
N HIS A 249 -6.67 27.19 14.55
CA HIS A 249 -8.12 26.96 14.53
C HIS A 249 -8.49 25.77 13.61
N SER A 250 -9.32 26.01 12.61
CA SER A 250 -9.72 25.00 11.62
C SER A 250 -8.69 24.74 10.53
N LEU A 251 -7.62 25.51 10.45
CA LEU A 251 -6.55 25.33 9.46
C LEU A 251 -5.44 24.46 10.03
N LYS A 252 -4.95 23.55 9.22
CA LYS A 252 -3.83 22.66 9.55
C LYS A 252 -2.83 22.68 8.40
N ALA A 253 -1.55 22.74 8.71
CA ALA A 253 -0.47 22.62 7.75
C ALA A 253 0.52 21.58 8.26
N THR A 254 1.08 20.78 7.36
CA THR A 254 1.99 19.68 7.72
C THR A 254 3.10 19.55 6.69
N ALA A 255 4.28 19.21 7.17
CA ALA A 255 5.38 18.73 6.33
C ALA A 255 5.97 17.45 6.95
N THR A 256 6.32 16.49 6.09
CA THR A 256 6.95 15.24 6.52
C THR A 256 8.14 14.89 5.64
N LEU A 257 9.18 14.37 6.27
CA LEU A 257 10.28 13.67 5.61
C LEU A 257 10.15 12.19 5.92
N THR A 258 10.08 11.37 4.89
CA THR A 258 9.99 9.91 5.03
C THR A 258 11.16 9.21 4.36
N ASP A 259 11.40 8.00 4.77
CA ASP A 259 12.48 7.15 4.26
C ASP A 259 13.89 7.76 4.47
N ILE A 260 14.09 8.44 5.61
CA ILE A 260 15.39 9.00 6.00
C ILE A 260 16.34 7.84 6.30
N ASN A 261 17.42 7.74 5.55
CA ASN A 261 18.45 6.72 5.74
C ASN A 261 19.55 7.22 6.69
N ILE A 262 19.50 6.81 7.95
CA ILE A 262 20.51 7.14 8.96
C ILE A 262 21.56 6.03 8.97
N LEU A 263 22.83 6.36 8.69
CA LEU A 263 23.98 5.46 8.75
C LEU A 263 23.81 4.14 7.96
N GLY A 264 23.06 4.17 6.85
CA GLY A 264 22.80 2.98 6.04
C GLY A 264 21.76 2.01 6.63
N LEU A 265 21.11 2.36 7.73
CA LEU A 265 20.05 1.52 8.32
C LEU A 265 18.81 1.42 7.45
N GLY A 266 18.52 2.47 6.67
CA GLY A 266 17.42 2.52 5.72
C GLY A 266 17.66 1.74 4.43
N ASP A 267 18.87 1.21 4.21
CA ASP A 267 19.17 0.36 3.07
C ASP A 267 18.47 -0.99 3.22
N TYR A 268 17.68 -1.36 2.20
CA TYR A 268 17.11 -2.70 2.10
C TYR A 268 18.14 -3.62 1.49
N LYS A 269 18.50 -4.66 2.23
CA LYS A 269 19.40 -5.71 1.78
C LYS A 269 18.62 -6.98 1.56
N TYR A 270 18.62 -7.46 0.33
CA TYR A 270 17.84 -8.62 -0.10
C TYR A 270 18.72 -9.84 -0.28
N ASP A 271 18.23 -10.97 0.22
CA ASP A 271 18.70 -12.32 -0.09
C ASP A 271 17.60 -13.08 -0.84
N MET A 272 17.95 -14.16 -1.52
CA MET A 272 17.01 -14.99 -2.25
C MET A 272 16.82 -16.32 -1.53
N ILE A 273 15.58 -16.65 -1.23
CA ILE A 273 15.19 -17.85 -0.49
C ILE A 273 14.05 -18.58 -1.20
N LEU A 274 13.86 -19.85 -0.90
CA LEU A 274 12.70 -20.62 -1.32
C LEU A 274 11.59 -20.52 -0.27
N VAL A 275 10.33 -20.72 -0.67
CA VAL A 275 9.19 -20.71 0.28
C VAL A 275 9.34 -21.77 1.36
N GLU A 276 9.80 -22.98 1.03
CA GLU A 276 10.04 -24.03 2.04
C GLU A 276 11.05 -23.63 3.10
N ASP A 277 12.04 -22.81 2.73
CA ASP A 277 13.03 -22.26 3.66
C ASP A 277 12.41 -21.26 4.64
N VAL A 278 11.44 -20.44 4.19
CA VAL A 278 10.73 -19.49 5.06
C VAL A 278 9.99 -20.22 6.17
N THR A 279 9.24 -21.26 5.82
CA THR A 279 8.44 -22.03 6.78
C THR A 279 9.30 -22.83 7.77
N THR A 280 10.46 -23.32 7.32
CA THR A 280 11.37 -24.14 8.15
C THR A 280 12.32 -23.28 8.98
N LYS A 281 12.81 -22.16 8.43
CA LYS A 281 13.82 -21.30 9.07
C LYS A 281 13.24 -20.21 9.97
N LEU A 282 12.00 -19.79 9.76
CA LEU A 282 11.34 -18.70 10.52
C LEU A 282 10.36 -19.20 11.59
N ASN A 283 10.57 -20.38 12.15
CA ASN A 283 9.67 -21.01 13.11
C ASN A 283 9.82 -20.54 14.57
N SER A 284 10.80 -19.68 14.86
CA SER A 284 11.03 -19.12 16.19
C SER A 284 11.64 -17.72 16.12
N ILE A 285 11.52 -16.93 17.20
CA ILE A 285 12.11 -15.59 17.28
C ILE A 285 13.63 -15.64 17.13
N ASP A 286 14.30 -16.64 17.72
CA ASP A 286 15.75 -16.81 17.59
C ASP A 286 16.14 -17.17 16.15
N ALA A 287 15.36 -18.01 15.49
CA ALA A 287 15.55 -18.35 14.08
C ALA A 287 15.36 -17.11 13.18
N ILE A 288 14.31 -16.31 13.42
CA ILE A 288 14.06 -15.05 12.69
C ILE A 288 15.23 -14.07 12.86
N SER A 289 15.75 -13.90 14.09
CA SER A 289 16.90 -13.01 14.35
C SER A 289 18.17 -13.51 13.67
N GLY A 290 18.41 -14.82 13.68
CA GLY A 290 19.56 -15.44 13.01
C GLY A 290 19.49 -15.30 11.48
N GLU A 291 18.33 -15.52 10.88
CA GLU A 291 18.14 -15.35 9.43
C GLU A 291 18.21 -13.89 9.01
N ALA A 292 17.65 -12.95 9.78
CA ALA A 292 17.78 -11.52 9.51
C ALA A 292 19.26 -11.08 9.45
N THR A 293 20.10 -11.60 10.33
CA THR A 293 21.56 -11.35 10.29
C THR A 293 22.17 -11.90 8.99
N LYS A 294 21.86 -13.14 8.63
CA LYS A 294 22.35 -13.78 7.40
C LYS A 294 21.91 -13.04 6.14
N ILE A 295 20.66 -12.58 6.07
CA ILE A 295 20.15 -11.77 4.95
C ILE A 295 21.01 -10.52 4.76
N ARG A 296 21.43 -9.85 5.84
CA ARG A 296 22.30 -8.67 5.72
C ARG A 296 23.73 -9.01 5.32
N GLU A 297 24.28 -10.10 5.79
CA GLU A 297 25.65 -10.53 5.51
C GLU A 297 25.81 -11.11 4.10
N ASN A 298 24.81 -11.87 3.64
CA ASN A 298 24.84 -12.60 2.37
C ASN A 298 24.03 -11.91 1.27
N SER A 299 23.61 -10.64 1.46
CA SER A 299 22.74 -9.97 0.53
C SER A 299 23.27 -9.98 -0.90
N VAL A 300 22.45 -10.43 -1.83
CA VAL A 300 22.75 -10.48 -3.28
C VAL A 300 22.34 -9.22 -4.01
N TYR A 301 21.50 -8.41 -3.38
CA TYR A 301 20.99 -7.16 -3.91
C TYR A 301 20.76 -6.13 -2.80
N GLN A 302 21.05 -4.86 -3.06
CA GLN A 302 20.80 -3.75 -2.14
C GLN A 302 20.03 -2.66 -2.86
N PHE A 303 19.01 -2.12 -2.18
CA PHE A 303 18.23 -0.97 -2.63
C PHE A 303 18.17 0.08 -1.53
N THR A 304 18.42 1.35 -1.90
CA THR A 304 18.30 2.48 -0.99
C THR A 304 17.12 3.34 -1.41
N PRO A 305 16.00 3.36 -0.67
CA PRO A 305 14.87 4.24 -0.95
C PRO A 305 15.31 5.71 -0.94
N LYS A 306 14.80 6.48 -1.89
CA LYS A 306 14.99 7.94 -1.86
C LYS A 306 14.15 8.54 -0.74
N MET A 307 14.75 9.45 0.01
CA MET A 307 14.03 10.28 0.98
C MET A 307 12.96 11.11 0.27
N LYS A 308 11.75 11.19 0.85
CA LYS A 308 10.61 11.92 0.30
C LYS A 308 10.21 13.06 1.22
N LEU A 309 9.98 14.23 0.63
CA LEU A 309 9.36 15.38 1.30
C LEU A 309 7.91 15.48 0.85
N ASN A 310 6.99 15.49 1.80
CA ASN A 310 5.57 15.70 1.54
C ASN A 310 5.10 16.94 2.33
N ALA A 311 4.17 17.69 1.76
CA ALA A 311 3.54 18.84 2.41
C ALA A 311 2.03 18.81 2.17
N GLY A 312 1.26 19.22 3.16
CA GLY A 312 -0.18 19.25 3.08
C GLY A 312 -0.79 20.41 3.88
N ILE A 313 -1.95 20.85 3.41
CA ILE A 313 -2.80 21.79 4.14
C ILE A 313 -4.22 21.21 4.23
N ALA A 314 -4.90 21.48 5.31
CA ALA A 314 -6.29 21.08 5.49
C ALA A 314 -7.09 22.16 6.22
N PHE A 315 -8.37 22.19 5.90
CA PHE A 315 -9.40 22.88 6.66
C PHE A 315 -10.31 21.83 7.27
N ASP A 316 -10.53 21.89 8.58
CA ASP A 316 -11.31 20.92 9.33
C ASP A 316 -12.19 21.66 10.34
N THR A 317 -13.50 21.56 10.19
CA THR A 317 -14.45 22.21 11.09
C THR A 317 -14.50 21.58 12.48
N GLU A 318 -13.91 20.37 12.65
CA GLU A 318 -13.90 19.60 13.92
C GLU A 318 -15.30 19.42 14.54
N SER A 319 -16.33 19.37 13.70
CA SER A 319 -17.72 19.25 14.10
C SER A 319 -18.29 17.87 13.75
N SER A 320 -19.24 17.39 14.55
CA SER A 320 -19.98 16.15 14.27
C SER A 320 -20.73 16.16 12.93
N THR A 321 -21.18 17.34 12.53
CA THR A 321 -21.66 17.63 11.17
C THR A 321 -20.75 18.68 10.58
N GLY A 322 -19.75 18.25 9.85
CA GLY A 322 -18.65 19.13 9.45
C GLY A 322 -18.08 18.82 8.08
N ILE A 323 -17.20 19.70 7.66
CA ILE A 323 -16.50 19.62 6.39
C ILE A 323 -15.01 19.55 6.67
N LYS A 324 -14.32 18.65 5.96
CA LYS A 324 -12.86 18.65 5.84
C LYS A 324 -12.50 18.86 4.38
N LEU A 325 -11.53 19.72 4.14
CA LEU A 325 -10.90 19.93 2.84
C LEU A 325 -9.41 19.67 3.01
N ALA A 326 -8.79 18.98 2.06
CA ALA A 326 -7.36 18.71 2.11
C ALA A 326 -6.72 18.88 0.73
N PHE A 327 -5.48 19.37 0.74
CA PHE A 327 -4.63 19.46 -0.42
C PHE A 327 -3.20 19.10 -0.02
N ASP A 328 -2.64 18.12 -0.71
CA ASP A 328 -1.29 17.63 -0.45
C ASP A 328 -0.44 17.68 -1.72
N VAL A 329 0.83 17.94 -1.55
CA VAL A 329 1.89 17.74 -2.56
C VAL A 329 2.82 16.68 -2.00
N VAL A 330 2.93 15.55 -2.70
CA VAL A 330 3.71 14.38 -2.25
C VAL A 330 4.99 14.23 -3.06
N ASP A 331 6.02 13.68 -2.44
CA ASP A 331 7.32 13.38 -3.06
C ASP A 331 7.93 14.59 -3.82
N ILE A 332 7.94 15.74 -3.15
CA ILE A 332 8.37 17.02 -3.71
C ILE A 332 9.82 16.95 -4.24
N LEU A 333 10.66 16.13 -3.59
CA LEU A 333 12.08 16.01 -3.94
C LEU A 333 12.31 15.31 -5.28
N SER A 334 11.36 14.54 -5.80
CA SER A 334 11.48 13.87 -7.10
C SER A 334 11.04 14.75 -8.28
N ILE A 335 10.36 15.87 -8.02
CA ILE A 335 9.88 16.80 -9.06
C ILE A 335 11.01 17.30 -9.98
N PRO A 336 12.16 17.78 -9.47
CA PRO A 336 13.27 18.20 -10.34
C PRO A 336 13.78 17.08 -11.23
N ASP A 337 13.99 15.87 -10.68
CA ASP A 337 14.46 14.70 -11.44
C ASP A 337 13.53 14.38 -12.63
N ALA A 338 12.21 14.44 -12.41
CA ALA A 338 11.22 14.19 -13.45
C ALA A 338 11.24 15.29 -14.53
N LEU A 339 11.40 16.55 -14.15
CA LEU A 339 11.52 17.67 -15.11
C LEU A 339 12.80 17.57 -15.93
N ASP A 340 13.92 17.22 -15.30
CA ASP A 340 15.21 17.02 -15.96
C ASP A 340 15.19 15.81 -16.92
N ALA A 341 14.38 14.80 -16.61
CA ALA A 341 14.11 13.68 -17.52
C ALA A 341 13.23 14.04 -18.73
N GLY A 342 12.75 15.29 -18.81
CA GLY A 342 12.01 15.81 -19.97
C GLY A 342 10.49 15.59 -19.91
N TYR A 343 9.95 15.19 -18.76
CA TYR A 343 8.50 15.10 -18.60
C TYR A 343 7.84 16.49 -18.57
N SER A 344 6.57 16.55 -18.95
CA SER A 344 5.84 17.83 -18.98
C SER A 344 5.63 18.40 -17.59
N THR A 345 5.91 19.67 -17.38
CA THR A 345 5.74 20.37 -16.09
C THR A 345 4.32 20.18 -15.53
N LYS A 346 3.28 20.31 -16.38
CA LYS A 346 1.88 20.12 -15.96
C LYS A 346 1.65 18.68 -15.49
N GLY A 347 2.14 17.68 -16.24
CA GLY A 347 1.97 16.26 -15.90
C GLY A 347 2.68 15.92 -14.59
N VAL A 348 3.93 16.40 -14.41
CA VAL A 348 4.69 16.20 -13.18
C VAL A 348 3.99 16.83 -11.98
N LEU A 349 3.67 18.12 -12.03
CA LEU A 349 3.01 18.80 -10.91
C LEU A 349 1.65 18.15 -10.56
N LEU A 350 0.85 17.79 -11.56
CA LEU A 350 -0.43 17.15 -11.32
C LEU A 350 -0.25 15.74 -10.73
N GLY A 351 0.78 14.99 -11.18
CA GLY A 351 1.12 13.66 -10.65
C GLY A 351 1.43 13.67 -9.15
N HIS A 352 2.03 14.76 -8.67
CA HIS A 352 2.39 14.94 -7.25
C HIS A 352 1.28 15.59 -6.41
N THR A 353 0.14 16.01 -6.98
CA THR A 353 -0.93 16.70 -6.25
C THR A 353 -2.08 15.76 -5.91
N LYS A 354 -2.61 15.94 -4.71
CA LYS A 354 -3.78 15.23 -4.18
C LYS A 354 -4.72 16.24 -3.53
N SER A 355 -6.02 16.08 -3.75
CA SER A 355 -7.00 16.95 -3.11
C SER A 355 -8.29 16.21 -2.82
N GLY A 356 -8.96 16.60 -1.75
CA GLY A 356 -10.20 15.95 -1.35
C GLY A 356 -11.04 16.74 -0.39
N ALA A 357 -12.30 16.32 -0.30
CA ALA A 357 -13.27 16.82 0.63
C ALA A 357 -13.98 15.65 1.33
N GLU A 358 -14.27 15.83 2.61
CA GLU A 358 -15.10 14.95 3.42
C GLU A 358 -16.25 15.78 3.99
N PHE A 359 -17.44 15.23 3.92
CA PHE A 359 -18.62 15.72 4.64
C PHE A 359 -19.02 14.68 5.67
N SER A 360 -19.08 15.08 6.94
CA SER A 360 -19.47 14.23 8.07
C SER A 360 -20.90 14.55 8.49
N LEU A 361 -21.69 13.51 8.74
CA LEU A 361 -23.06 13.60 9.24
C LEU A 361 -23.14 12.89 10.61
N PHE A 362 -23.25 13.68 11.67
CA PHE A 362 -23.40 13.22 13.07
C PHE A 362 -22.33 12.19 13.52
N ASN A 363 -21.10 12.26 12.98
CA ASN A 363 -20.04 11.26 13.17
C ASN A 363 -20.39 9.82 12.75
N PHE A 364 -21.62 9.58 12.29
CA PHE A 364 -22.10 8.26 11.88
C PHE A 364 -21.81 7.95 10.43
N LEU A 365 -22.06 8.90 9.54
CA LEU A 365 -21.86 8.74 8.10
C LEU A 365 -20.88 9.79 7.59
N LYS A 366 -19.91 9.36 6.80
CA LYS A 366 -19.01 10.26 6.08
C LYS A 366 -19.08 9.96 4.59
N VAL A 367 -19.08 11.01 3.79
CA VAL A 367 -19.01 10.94 2.32
C VAL A 367 -17.81 11.74 1.87
N ARG A 368 -17.05 11.18 0.92
CA ARG A 368 -15.79 11.73 0.44
C ARG A 368 -15.76 11.80 -1.07
N GLY A 369 -15.06 12.80 -1.58
CA GLY A 369 -14.70 12.91 -2.98
C GLY A 369 -13.38 13.61 -3.13
N GLY A 370 -12.65 13.29 -4.18
CA GLY A 370 -11.33 13.87 -4.37
C GLY A 370 -10.74 13.69 -5.76
N LEU A 371 -9.52 14.20 -5.90
CA LEU A 371 -8.69 14.07 -7.09
C LEU A 371 -7.31 13.54 -6.68
N ASN A 372 -6.94 12.39 -7.24
CA ASN A 372 -5.63 11.79 -7.11
C ASN A 372 -4.88 11.94 -8.43
N SER A 373 -3.84 12.77 -8.47
CA SER A 373 -3.09 13.02 -9.71
C SER A 373 -3.98 13.37 -10.91
N GLY A 374 -5.12 14.06 -10.65
CA GLY A 374 -6.12 14.43 -11.67
C GLY A 374 -7.24 13.42 -11.87
N TYR A 375 -7.21 12.23 -11.28
CA TYR A 375 -8.28 11.24 -11.36
C TYR A 375 -9.29 11.40 -10.22
N PHE A 376 -10.58 11.20 -10.53
CA PHE A 376 -11.65 11.27 -9.55
C PHE A 376 -11.65 10.07 -8.60
N THR A 377 -11.98 10.33 -7.35
CA THR A 377 -12.20 9.32 -6.33
C THR A 377 -13.45 9.59 -5.54
N LEU A 378 -14.07 8.54 -5.03
CA LEU A 378 -15.26 8.62 -4.17
C LEU A 378 -15.08 7.67 -2.99
N GLY A 379 -15.61 8.03 -1.83
CA GLY A 379 -15.57 7.16 -0.66
C GLY A 379 -16.67 7.46 0.33
N GLY A 380 -16.81 6.56 1.28
CA GLY A 380 -17.73 6.72 2.39
C GLY A 380 -17.34 5.87 3.59
N SER A 381 -17.84 6.25 4.75
CA SER A 381 -17.68 5.49 5.99
C SER A 381 -18.97 5.44 6.76
N VAL A 382 -19.17 4.31 7.45
CA VAL A 382 -20.20 4.17 8.46
C VAL A 382 -19.50 3.85 9.78
N ASN A 383 -19.71 4.70 10.79
CA ASN A 383 -19.15 4.53 12.13
C ASN A 383 -20.25 4.04 13.09
N LEU A 384 -20.07 2.86 13.64
CA LEU A 384 -20.98 2.21 14.59
C LEU A 384 -20.43 2.25 16.04
N GLY A 385 -19.66 3.27 16.36
CA GLY A 385 -18.99 3.47 17.65
C GLY A 385 -17.58 2.86 17.63
N PHE A 386 -17.42 1.62 18.07
CA PHE A 386 -16.13 0.93 18.05
C PHE A 386 -15.85 0.15 16.74
N ILE A 387 -16.81 0.11 15.82
CA ILE A 387 -16.65 -0.48 14.49
C ILE A 387 -16.80 0.61 13.45
N THR A 388 -15.84 0.69 12.54
CA THR A 388 -15.91 1.56 11.35
C THR A 388 -15.78 0.72 10.10
N ILE A 389 -16.66 0.96 9.12
CA ILE A 389 -16.59 0.37 7.79
C ILE A 389 -16.33 1.52 6.81
N ASP A 390 -15.22 1.42 6.09
CA ASP A 390 -14.82 2.38 5.07
C ASP A 390 -14.86 1.72 3.70
N ALA A 391 -15.30 2.45 2.68
CA ALA A 391 -15.26 2.04 1.29
C ALA A 391 -14.78 3.18 0.41
N ALA A 392 -13.99 2.87 -0.62
CA ALA A 392 -13.57 3.83 -1.61
C ALA A 392 -13.47 3.20 -3.00
N TYR A 393 -14.02 3.88 -4.00
CA TYR A 393 -13.67 3.71 -5.40
C TYR A 393 -12.68 4.80 -5.77
N PHE A 394 -11.52 4.41 -6.25
CA PHE A 394 -10.41 5.32 -6.47
C PHE A 394 -9.71 5.04 -7.80
N TRP A 395 -8.96 6.03 -8.25
CA TRP A 395 -7.95 5.89 -9.28
C TRP A 395 -6.60 6.33 -8.71
N GLU A 396 -5.54 5.66 -9.12
CA GLU A 396 -4.17 6.05 -8.83
C GLU A 396 -3.34 6.09 -10.11
N GLU A 397 -2.32 6.95 -10.12
CA GLU A 397 -1.32 7.01 -11.20
C GLU A 397 -0.17 6.04 -10.86
N LEU A 398 0.12 5.12 -11.77
CA LEU A 398 1.27 4.22 -11.67
C LEU A 398 2.46 4.69 -12.51
N GLY A 399 2.26 5.71 -13.35
CA GLY A 399 3.29 6.36 -14.15
C GLY A 399 4.08 7.40 -13.37
N VAL A 400 4.99 8.08 -14.05
CA VAL A 400 5.78 9.20 -13.51
C VAL A 400 4.98 10.49 -13.54
N VAL A 401 4.08 10.64 -14.52
CA VAL A 401 3.27 11.83 -14.74
C VAL A 401 1.78 11.50 -14.81
N ALA A 402 0.96 12.46 -14.44
CA ALA A 402 -0.49 12.31 -14.49
C ALA A 402 -0.98 11.98 -15.90
N GLY A 403 -1.80 10.93 -16.01
CA GLY A 403 -2.39 10.45 -17.26
C GLY A 403 -1.53 9.46 -18.03
N GLU A 404 -0.41 9.02 -17.49
CA GLU A 404 0.46 8.03 -18.13
C GLU A 404 -0.10 6.61 -17.95
N LYS A 405 -0.45 6.23 -16.72
CA LYS A 405 -1.01 4.92 -16.42
C LYS A 405 -1.93 4.96 -15.20
N GLY A 406 -3.20 5.25 -15.44
CA GLY A 406 -4.22 5.20 -14.40
C GLY A 406 -4.64 3.77 -14.07
N LEU A 407 -4.77 3.48 -12.79
CA LEU A 407 -5.29 2.23 -12.25
C LEU A 407 -6.47 2.52 -11.34
N ASP A 408 -7.62 1.96 -11.63
CA ASP A 408 -8.78 2.05 -10.76
C ASP A 408 -8.88 0.90 -9.77
N GLY A 409 -9.57 1.13 -8.67
CA GLY A 409 -9.76 0.11 -7.65
C GLY A 409 -10.93 0.41 -6.72
N LEU A 410 -11.39 -0.66 -6.07
CA LEU A 410 -12.35 -0.63 -4.98
C LEU A 410 -11.66 -1.15 -3.72
N SER A 411 -11.63 -0.34 -2.67
CA SER A 411 -11.09 -0.71 -1.37
C SER A 411 -12.17 -0.72 -0.32
N LEU A 412 -12.16 -1.74 0.52
CA LEU A 412 -13.08 -1.92 1.64
C LEU A 412 -12.27 -2.22 2.90
N ARG A 413 -12.49 -1.43 3.97
CA ARG A 413 -11.86 -1.62 5.28
C ARG A 413 -12.91 -1.89 6.34
N PHE A 414 -12.59 -2.82 7.19
CA PHE A 414 -13.26 -3.06 8.48
C PHE A 414 -12.27 -2.76 9.58
N ASN A 415 -12.63 -1.84 10.48
CA ASN A 415 -11.78 -1.43 11.58
C ASN A 415 -12.53 -1.57 12.90
N ILE A 416 -11.88 -2.18 13.90
CA ILE A 416 -12.33 -2.21 15.29
C ILE A 416 -11.35 -1.34 16.07
N GLY A 417 -11.84 -0.27 16.68
CA GLY A 417 -10.95 0.65 17.36
C GLY A 417 -11.69 1.68 18.22
N TRP A 418 -10.90 2.43 18.94
CA TRP A 418 -11.36 3.50 19.78
C TRP A 418 -10.47 4.73 19.61
N ASP A 419 -11.09 5.88 19.46
CA ASP A 419 -10.46 7.19 19.31
C ASP A 419 -11.04 8.13 20.37
N ASN A 420 -10.19 8.66 21.26
CA ASN A 420 -10.58 9.54 22.35
C ASN A 420 -9.84 10.88 22.29
#